data_35ec0ddaf0aa5ffc768c205e0568a6f6
#
_entry.id   35ec0ddaf0aa5ffc768c205e0568a6f6
#
_cell.length_a   1.000
_cell.length_b   1.000
_cell.length_c   1.000
_cell.angle_alpha   90.00
_cell.angle_beta   90.00
_cell.angle_gamma   90.00
#
_symmetry.space_group_name_H-M   'P 1'
#
loop_
_entity.id
_entity.type
_entity.pdbx_description
1 polymer ?
#
loop_
_entity_poly.entity_id
_entity_poly.type
_entity_poly.pdbx_seq_one_letter_code
_entity_poly.pdbx_strand_id
1 'polypeptide(L)'
;MFGGGTAMMLQIDHRESRDIDIFLSDPQQLPFLDPQKQDFEFEIEPDACEGDGARSLKLVFANIGGIDFIVAPALTSSPTTQATIEGETVLLETIPEIITKKIYYRAASTKPRDIFDIAAAGKQHKDALIKELRSYRDQVTQALTTIDRLNADFVNDAIADLAIKEPYKEIAKAAIPRSKEILRAV
;
A
#
# COMPACT_ATOMS: atom_id res chain seq x y z
N MET A 1 11.42 2.95 5.46
CA MET A 1 10.08 3.57 5.72
C MET A 1 9.04 2.46 5.72
N PHE A 2 8.17 2.41 6.73
CA PHE A 2 7.09 1.43 6.80
C PHE A 2 5.87 1.97 6.04
N GLY A 3 5.39 1.25 5.04
CA GLY A 3 4.34 1.69 4.14
C GLY A 3 3.29 0.64 3.84
N GLY A 4 2.63 0.77 2.69
CA GLY A 4 1.68 -0.20 2.20
C GLY A 4 0.36 -0.30 2.97
N GLY A 5 -0.32 -1.43 2.81
CA GLY A 5 -1.65 -1.66 3.38
C GLY A 5 -1.68 -1.65 4.91
N THR A 6 -0.67 -2.22 5.54
CA THR A 6 -0.58 -2.31 7.00
C THR A 6 -0.26 -0.94 7.63
N ALA A 7 0.62 -0.15 7.02
CA ALA A 7 0.87 1.23 7.45
C ALA A 7 -0.39 2.10 7.34
N MET A 8 -1.20 1.88 6.29
CA MET A 8 -2.50 2.54 6.15
C MET A 8 -3.50 2.06 7.20
N MET A 9 -3.55 0.77 7.52
CA MET A 9 -4.39 0.20 8.59
C MET A 9 -4.06 0.84 9.95
N LEU A 10 -2.78 0.97 10.28
CA LEU A 10 -2.35 1.58 11.55
C LEU A 10 -2.75 3.05 11.69
N GLN A 11 -2.92 3.79 10.58
CA GLN A 11 -3.29 5.20 10.60
C GLN A 11 -4.79 5.44 10.62
N ILE A 12 -5.57 4.66 9.85
CA ILE A 12 -7.01 4.93 9.68
C ILE A 12 -7.90 3.73 9.97
N ASP A 13 -7.36 2.58 10.35
CA ASP A 13 -8.07 1.35 10.73
C ASP A 13 -9.23 1.00 9.77
N HIS A 14 -8.94 1.00 8.45
CA HIS A 14 -9.96 0.80 7.42
C HIS A 14 -10.27 -0.67 7.14
N ARG A 15 -9.27 -1.53 7.19
CA ARG A 15 -9.36 -2.99 7.02
C ARG A 15 -8.16 -3.69 7.64
N GLU A 16 -8.23 -4.99 7.82
CA GLU A 16 -7.06 -5.77 8.22
C GLU A 16 -6.04 -5.92 7.09
N SER A 17 -4.78 -5.89 7.46
CA SER A 17 -3.63 -6.16 6.59
C SER A 17 -2.56 -6.84 7.43
N ARG A 18 -1.89 -7.85 6.86
CA ARG A 18 -0.90 -8.66 7.59
C ARG A 18 0.50 -8.52 7.04
N ASP A 19 0.64 -8.15 5.77
CA ASP A 19 1.94 -7.98 5.16
C ASP A 19 2.57 -6.65 5.62
N ILE A 20 3.88 -6.66 5.83
CA ILE A 20 4.68 -5.50 6.20
C ILE A 20 5.47 -5.07 4.98
N ASP A 21 5.18 -3.87 4.46
CA ASP A 21 5.91 -3.28 3.34
C ASP A 21 6.95 -2.28 3.88
N ILE A 22 8.24 -2.54 3.68
CA ILE A 22 9.37 -1.66 4.05
C ILE A 22 9.97 -1.06 2.79
N PHE A 23 9.83 0.25 2.63
CA PHE A 23 10.40 0.95 1.49
C PHE A 23 11.80 1.45 1.78
N LEU A 24 12.73 1.12 0.88
CA LEU A 24 14.14 1.49 0.90
C LEU A 24 14.42 2.52 -0.21
N SER A 25 15.20 3.53 0.08
CA SER A 25 15.64 4.51 -0.92
C SER A 25 16.90 4.08 -1.69
N ASP A 26 17.67 3.15 -1.12
CA ASP A 26 18.93 2.67 -1.66
C ASP A 26 18.91 1.15 -1.86
N PRO A 27 19.07 0.66 -3.11
CA PRO A 27 19.12 -0.76 -3.40
C PRO A 27 20.31 -1.48 -2.74
N GLN A 28 21.37 -0.76 -2.38
CA GLN A 28 22.53 -1.34 -1.69
C GLN A 28 22.19 -1.85 -0.29
N GLN A 29 21.06 -1.47 0.28
CA GLN A 29 20.59 -1.96 1.57
C GLN A 29 20.03 -3.40 1.51
N LEU A 30 19.49 -3.83 0.35
CA LEU A 30 18.87 -5.16 0.22
C LEU A 30 19.77 -6.34 0.62
N PRO A 31 21.06 -6.40 0.20
CA PRO A 31 21.93 -7.50 0.58
C PRO A 31 22.16 -7.64 2.08
N PHE A 32 22.04 -6.53 2.84
CA PHE A 32 22.18 -6.53 4.30
C PHE A 32 20.92 -6.99 5.05
N LEU A 33 19.81 -7.11 4.33
CA LEU A 33 18.52 -7.58 4.85
C LEU A 33 18.20 -9.02 4.39
N ASP A 34 19.05 -9.60 3.56
CA ASP A 34 18.87 -10.90 2.97
C ASP A 34 19.41 -12.01 3.92
N PRO A 35 18.54 -12.84 4.51
CA PRO A 35 18.98 -13.91 5.43
C PRO A 35 19.90 -14.93 4.78
N GLN A 36 19.87 -15.06 3.45
CA GLN A 36 20.77 -15.95 2.73
C GLN A 36 22.21 -15.42 2.63
N LYS A 37 22.39 -14.12 2.95
CA LYS A 37 23.69 -13.43 2.87
C LYS A 37 24.19 -12.93 4.24
N GLN A 38 23.33 -12.98 5.25
CA GLN A 38 23.61 -12.50 6.59
C GLN A 38 23.19 -13.58 7.60
N ASP A 39 23.92 -13.69 8.70
CA ASP A 39 23.60 -14.60 9.80
C ASP A 39 22.58 -13.94 10.72
N PHE A 40 21.29 -13.96 10.35
CA PHE A 40 20.21 -13.53 11.22
C PHE A 40 19.77 -14.65 12.15
N GLU A 41 19.54 -14.30 13.42
CA GLU A 41 18.82 -15.13 14.38
C GLU A 41 17.35 -14.70 14.37
N PHE A 42 16.46 -15.55 13.89
CA PHE A 42 15.03 -15.30 13.89
C PHE A 42 14.35 -15.99 15.08
N GLU A 43 13.38 -15.33 15.70
CA GLU A 43 12.47 -16.00 16.64
C GLU A 43 11.52 -16.95 15.90
N ILE A 44 11.12 -16.57 14.67
CA ILE A 44 10.31 -17.37 13.75
C ILE A 44 11.03 -17.38 12.40
N GLU A 45 11.49 -18.54 11.96
CA GLU A 45 12.15 -18.69 10.66
C GLU A 45 11.17 -18.41 9.50
N PRO A 46 11.58 -17.66 8.47
CA PRO A 46 10.75 -17.51 7.28
C PRO A 46 10.68 -18.83 6.50
N ASP A 47 9.48 -19.19 6.04
CA ASP A 47 9.25 -20.39 5.22
C ASP A 47 9.87 -20.25 3.82
N ALA A 48 9.96 -19.01 3.30
CA ALA A 48 10.61 -18.71 2.04
C ALA A 48 11.22 -17.30 2.06
N CYS A 49 12.31 -17.17 1.30
CA CYS A 49 12.97 -15.91 1.01
C CYS A 49 13.04 -15.75 -0.50
N GLU A 50 12.33 -14.75 -1.04
CA GLU A 50 12.20 -14.51 -2.47
C GLU A 50 12.72 -13.09 -2.79
N GLY A 51 13.53 -12.96 -3.82
CA GLY A 51 14.04 -11.64 -4.21
C GLY A 51 14.57 -11.62 -5.63
N ASP A 52 14.57 -10.45 -6.26
CA ASP A 52 15.20 -10.23 -7.57
C ASP A 52 16.65 -9.74 -7.46
N GLY A 53 17.15 -9.60 -6.23
CA GLY A 53 18.52 -9.18 -5.91
C GLY A 53 18.81 -7.69 -6.14
N ALA A 54 17.86 -6.92 -6.64
CA ALA A 54 18.05 -5.53 -7.03
C ALA A 54 16.96 -4.55 -6.55
N ARG A 55 15.69 -4.99 -6.52
CA ARG A 55 14.55 -4.10 -6.25
C ARG A 55 13.66 -4.57 -5.12
N SER A 56 13.65 -5.87 -4.84
CA SER A 56 12.79 -6.43 -3.81
C SER A 56 13.39 -7.65 -3.14
N LEU A 57 13.02 -7.83 -1.89
CA LEU A 57 13.27 -9.00 -1.07
C LEU A 57 12.02 -9.26 -0.24
N LYS A 58 11.49 -10.47 -0.29
CA LYS A 58 10.31 -10.87 0.46
C LYS A 58 10.64 -12.03 1.38
N LEU A 59 10.33 -11.88 2.65
CA LEU A 59 10.31 -12.95 3.64
C LEU A 59 8.87 -13.40 3.83
N VAL A 60 8.61 -14.69 3.65
CA VAL A 60 7.28 -15.29 3.78
C VAL A 60 7.21 -16.08 5.07
N PHE A 61 6.20 -15.82 5.89
CA PHE A 61 5.90 -16.56 7.12
C PHE A 61 4.51 -17.17 6.98
N ALA A 62 4.43 -18.48 6.82
CA ALA A 62 3.19 -19.21 6.57
C ALA A 62 2.15 -18.92 7.66
N ASN A 63 0.91 -18.63 7.25
CA ASN A 63 -0.22 -18.29 8.11
C ASN A 63 -0.08 -17.00 8.96
N ILE A 64 1.04 -16.28 8.86
CA ILE A 64 1.29 -15.03 9.58
C ILE A 64 1.17 -13.84 8.62
N GLY A 65 1.96 -13.84 7.54
CA GLY A 65 2.05 -12.77 6.54
C GLY A 65 3.44 -12.73 5.92
N GLY A 66 3.79 -11.61 5.30
CA GLY A 66 5.10 -11.41 4.69
C GLY A 66 5.73 -10.08 5.10
N ILE A 67 7.06 -10.02 5.00
CA ILE A 67 7.81 -8.77 5.07
C ILE A 67 8.39 -8.52 3.67
N ASP A 68 7.93 -7.46 3.02
CA ASP A 68 8.41 -7.04 1.70
C ASP A 68 9.35 -5.85 1.85
N PHE A 69 10.63 -6.02 1.54
CA PHE A 69 11.58 -4.92 1.37
C PHE A 69 11.56 -4.49 -0.09
N ILE A 70 11.17 -3.23 -0.35
CA ILE A 70 10.93 -2.72 -1.70
C ILE A 70 11.77 -1.47 -1.93
N VAL A 71 12.61 -1.49 -2.95
CA VAL A 71 13.38 -0.29 -3.35
C VAL A 71 12.47 0.63 -4.15
N ALA A 72 12.06 1.74 -3.52
CA ALA A 72 11.27 2.77 -4.16
C ALA A 72 11.50 4.14 -3.51
N PRO A 73 11.70 5.20 -4.31
CA PRO A 73 11.82 6.56 -3.79
C PRO A 73 10.50 7.06 -3.18
N ALA A 74 10.60 8.12 -2.40
CA ALA A 74 9.45 8.91 -2.01
C ALA A 74 8.87 9.65 -3.23
N LEU A 75 7.56 9.76 -3.30
CA LEU A 75 6.84 10.34 -4.43
C LEU A 75 6.12 11.65 -4.09
N THR A 76 5.88 11.91 -2.80
CA THR A 76 5.12 13.09 -2.36
C THR A 76 6.00 14.09 -1.60
N SER A 77 5.46 15.30 -1.42
CA SER A 77 6.15 16.38 -0.71
C SER A 77 6.37 16.12 0.78
N SER A 78 5.53 15.27 1.39
CA SER A 78 5.60 14.89 2.80
C SER A 78 5.38 13.38 2.93
N PRO A 79 6.41 12.58 2.58
CA PRO A 79 6.24 11.15 2.39
C PRO A 79 6.06 10.37 3.70
N THR A 80 6.56 10.87 4.83
CA THR A 80 6.57 10.13 6.09
C THR A 80 6.14 10.98 7.27
N THR A 81 5.67 10.30 8.30
CA THR A 81 5.47 10.82 9.66
C THR A 81 6.10 9.87 10.67
N GLN A 82 6.43 10.36 11.86
CA GLN A 82 6.88 9.51 12.95
C GLN A 82 5.69 8.84 13.63
N ALA A 83 5.82 7.56 13.96
CA ALA A 83 4.87 6.80 14.76
C ALA A 83 5.62 5.90 15.74
N THR A 84 4.96 5.55 16.85
CA THR A 84 5.50 4.57 17.80
C THR A 84 4.75 3.25 17.60
N ILE A 85 5.49 2.18 17.28
CA ILE A 85 4.95 0.83 17.09
C ILE A 85 5.75 -0.09 18.02
N GLU A 86 5.07 -0.82 18.91
CA GLU A 86 5.68 -1.72 19.90
C GLU A 86 6.83 -1.05 20.71
N GLY A 87 6.67 0.24 21.02
CA GLY A 87 7.67 1.01 21.78
C GLY A 87 8.79 1.62 20.94
N GLU A 88 8.92 1.27 19.68
CA GLU A 88 9.95 1.77 18.77
C GLU A 88 9.44 2.92 17.90
N THR A 89 10.28 3.94 17.68
CA THR A 89 9.96 5.05 16.79
C THR A 89 10.30 4.69 15.36
N VAL A 90 9.29 4.66 14.50
CA VAL A 90 9.40 4.32 13.08
C VAL A 90 8.98 5.47 12.18
N LEU A 91 9.53 5.51 10.95
CA LEU A 91 9.03 6.37 9.88
C LEU A 91 7.92 5.64 9.12
N LEU A 92 6.69 6.10 9.31
CA LEU A 92 5.49 5.58 8.67
C LEU A 92 5.17 6.41 7.43
N GLU A 93 4.93 5.78 6.28
CA GLU A 93 4.48 6.51 5.08
C GLU A 93 3.12 7.15 5.35
N THR A 94 2.97 8.40 4.91
CA THR A 94 1.67 9.10 5.00
C THR A 94 0.63 8.47 4.07
N ILE A 95 -0.66 8.64 4.36
CA ILE A 95 -1.74 8.15 3.50
C ILE A 95 -1.61 8.65 2.06
N PRO A 96 -1.30 9.94 1.80
CA PRO A 96 -1.04 10.41 0.44
C PRO A 96 0.12 9.70 -0.25
N GLU A 97 1.22 9.42 0.46
CA GLU A 97 2.37 8.69 -0.10
C GLU A 97 1.97 7.26 -0.50
N ILE A 98 1.30 6.54 0.41
CA ILE A 98 0.86 5.15 0.16
C ILE A 98 -0.05 5.07 -1.07
N ILE A 99 -1.04 5.96 -1.18
CA ILE A 99 -1.96 5.97 -2.32
C ILE A 99 -1.26 6.41 -3.60
N THR A 100 -0.39 7.41 -3.53
CA THR A 100 0.40 7.87 -4.68
C THR A 100 1.28 6.74 -5.21
N LYS A 101 1.96 5.98 -4.35
CA LYS A 101 2.74 4.79 -4.76
C LYS A 101 1.87 3.71 -5.40
N LYS A 102 0.69 3.43 -4.86
CA LYS A 102 -0.25 2.48 -5.48
C LYS A 102 -0.63 2.91 -6.90
N ILE A 103 -0.96 4.17 -7.11
CA ILE A 103 -1.29 4.71 -8.42
C ILE A 103 -0.05 4.69 -9.33
N TYR A 104 1.10 5.16 -8.87
CA TYR A 104 2.32 5.24 -9.67
C TYR A 104 2.78 3.87 -10.18
N TYR A 105 2.86 2.87 -9.29
CA TYR A 105 3.42 1.57 -9.63
C TYR A 105 2.39 0.56 -10.17
N ARG A 106 1.09 0.76 -9.89
CA ARG A 106 0.05 -0.24 -10.17
C ARG A 106 -1.10 0.26 -11.04
N ALA A 107 -1.01 1.45 -11.65
CA ALA A 107 -2.11 2.03 -12.44
C ALA A 107 -2.71 1.04 -13.46
N ALA A 108 -1.86 0.36 -14.25
CA ALA A 108 -2.28 -0.63 -15.25
C ALA A 108 -2.79 -1.96 -14.65
N SER A 109 -2.52 -2.21 -13.36
CA SER A 109 -2.85 -3.45 -12.65
C SER A 109 -3.55 -3.17 -11.32
N THR A 110 -4.31 -2.06 -11.25
CA THR A 110 -5.11 -1.68 -10.09
C THR A 110 -5.99 -2.84 -9.64
N LYS A 111 -5.86 -3.23 -8.37
CA LYS A 111 -6.61 -4.34 -7.77
C LYS A 111 -7.86 -3.84 -7.05
N PRO A 112 -8.90 -4.69 -6.83
CA PRO A 112 -10.07 -4.32 -6.04
C PRO A 112 -9.74 -3.70 -4.67
N ARG A 113 -8.75 -4.26 -3.95
CA ARG A 113 -8.29 -3.70 -2.67
C ARG A 113 -7.71 -2.29 -2.79
N ASP A 114 -7.03 -1.97 -3.91
CA ASP A 114 -6.48 -0.63 -4.14
C ASP A 114 -7.61 0.39 -4.40
N ILE A 115 -8.68 -0.02 -5.09
CA ILE A 115 -9.89 0.79 -5.30
C ILE A 115 -10.53 1.15 -3.95
N PHE A 116 -10.66 0.16 -3.07
CA PHE A 116 -11.18 0.39 -1.72
C PHE A 116 -10.24 1.28 -0.88
N ASP A 117 -8.92 1.04 -0.92
CA ASP A 117 -7.93 1.84 -0.18
C ASP A 117 -7.98 3.31 -0.62
N ILE A 118 -8.11 3.61 -1.93
CA ILE A 118 -8.29 4.99 -2.46
C ILE A 118 -9.57 5.62 -1.90
N ALA A 119 -10.69 4.90 -1.95
CA ALA A 119 -11.98 5.38 -1.44
C ALA A 119 -11.94 5.64 0.07
N ALA A 120 -11.31 4.75 0.84
CA ALA A 120 -11.14 4.87 2.29
C ALA A 120 -10.25 6.06 2.66
N ALA A 121 -9.12 6.23 1.96
CA ALA A 121 -8.21 7.36 2.14
C ALA A 121 -8.93 8.71 1.88
N GLY A 122 -9.81 8.75 0.90
CA GLY A 122 -10.60 9.95 0.57
C GLY A 122 -11.51 10.46 1.67
N LYS A 123 -11.82 9.63 2.68
CA LYS A 123 -12.67 10.04 3.82
C LYS A 123 -12.07 11.21 4.60
N GLN A 124 -10.76 11.25 4.77
CA GLN A 124 -10.06 12.23 5.59
C GLN A 124 -8.93 12.96 4.84
N HIS A 125 -8.45 12.42 3.72
CA HIS A 125 -7.25 12.89 3.02
C HIS A 125 -7.51 13.32 1.58
N LYS A 126 -8.78 13.54 1.15
CA LYS A 126 -9.16 13.81 -0.24
C LYS A 126 -8.34 14.92 -0.89
N ASP A 127 -8.24 16.08 -0.26
CA ASP A 127 -7.55 17.23 -0.83
C ASP A 127 -6.04 17.01 -0.94
N ALA A 128 -5.44 16.35 0.06
CA ALA A 128 -4.03 15.99 0.02
C ALA A 128 -3.74 14.98 -1.09
N LEU A 129 -4.60 13.97 -1.27
CA LEU A 129 -4.49 13.00 -2.36
C LEU A 129 -4.55 13.68 -3.73
N ILE A 130 -5.55 14.55 -3.97
CA ILE A 130 -5.70 15.27 -5.23
C ILE A 130 -4.46 16.13 -5.49
N LYS A 131 -3.95 16.83 -4.46
CA LYS A 131 -2.76 17.67 -4.59
C LYS A 131 -1.55 16.87 -5.05
N GLU A 132 -1.22 15.77 -4.37
CA GLU A 132 -0.03 14.98 -4.67
C GLU A 132 -0.17 14.22 -6.02
N LEU A 133 -1.35 13.69 -6.34
CA LEU A 133 -1.62 12.96 -7.58
C LEU A 133 -1.56 13.84 -8.83
N ARG A 134 -1.63 15.17 -8.72
CA ARG A 134 -1.49 16.10 -9.85
C ARG A 134 -0.15 15.95 -10.59
N SER A 135 0.89 15.49 -9.92
CA SER A 135 2.18 15.20 -10.52
C SER A 135 2.21 13.90 -11.32
N TYR A 136 1.13 13.08 -11.23
CA TYR A 136 1.06 11.72 -11.79
C TYR A 136 -0.21 11.49 -12.63
N ARG A 137 -0.63 12.52 -13.41
CA ARG A 137 -1.89 12.50 -14.19
C ARG A 137 -1.99 11.36 -15.18
N ASP A 138 -0.88 10.98 -15.80
CA ASP A 138 -0.87 9.85 -16.74
C ASP A 138 -1.19 8.54 -16.04
N GLN A 139 -0.61 8.30 -14.87
CA GLN A 139 -0.88 7.12 -14.04
C GLN A 139 -2.32 7.15 -13.49
N VAL A 140 -2.82 8.32 -13.11
CA VAL A 140 -4.23 8.50 -12.70
C VAL A 140 -5.19 8.15 -13.84
N THR A 141 -4.92 8.63 -15.05
CA THR A 141 -5.71 8.31 -16.25
C THR A 141 -5.68 6.82 -16.56
N GLN A 142 -4.50 6.20 -16.43
CA GLN A 142 -4.34 4.76 -16.62
C GLN A 142 -5.10 3.95 -15.55
N ALA A 143 -5.04 4.37 -14.28
CA ALA A 143 -5.79 3.74 -13.20
C ALA A 143 -7.31 3.84 -13.43
N LEU A 144 -7.82 5.02 -13.82
CA LEU A 144 -9.23 5.21 -14.19
C LEU A 144 -9.63 4.26 -15.32
N THR A 145 -8.82 4.18 -16.39
CA THR A 145 -9.07 3.27 -17.51
C THR A 145 -9.10 1.81 -17.06
N THR A 146 -8.19 1.44 -16.15
CA THR A 146 -8.17 0.08 -15.59
C THR A 146 -9.43 -0.20 -14.77
N ILE A 147 -9.82 0.72 -13.88
CA ILE A 147 -11.03 0.59 -13.05
C ILE A 147 -12.28 0.51 -13.93
N ASP A 148 -12.35 1.27 -15.02
CA ASP A 148 -13.50 1.26 -15.94
C ASP A 148 -13.66 -0.06 -16.71
N ARG A 149 -12.57 -0.83 -16.88
CA ARG A 149 -12.56 -2.14 -17.55
C ARG A 149 -12.88 -3.31 -16.62
N LEU A 150 -12.73 -3.13 -15.31
CA LEU A 150 -13.03 -4.20 -14.35
C LEU A 150 -14.53 -4.47 -14.29
N ASN A 151 -14.89 -5.74 -14.14
CA ASN A 151 -16.26 -6.13 -13.85
C ASN A 151 -16.62 -5.64 -12.43
N ALA A 152 -17.70 -4.86 -12.33
CA ALA A 152 -18.12 -4.26 -11.07
C ALA A 152 -18.51 -5.29 -10.00
N ASP A 153 -19.17 -6.38 -10.39
CA ASP A 153 -19.59 -7.43 -9.46
C ASP A 153 -18.35 -8.14 -8.90
N PHE A 154 -17.38 -8.51 -9.75
CA PHE A 154 -16.10 -9.06 -9.32
C PHE A 154 -15.36 -8.13 -8.34
N VAL A 155 -15.33 -6.81 -8.60
CA VAL A 155 -14.69 -5.86 -7.71
C VAL A 155 -15.41 -5.78 -6.36
N ASN A 156 -16.75 -5.74 -6.38
CA ASN A 156 -17.55 -5.67 -5.17
C ASN A 156 -17.40 -6.94 -4.32
N ASP A 157 -17.43 -8.12 -4.95
CA ASP A 157 -17.24 -9.40 -4.26
C ASP A 157 -15.83 -9.48 -3.63
N ALA A 158 -14.80 -9.12 -4.40
CA ALA A 158 -13.42 -9.11 -3.89
C ALA A 158 -13.20 -8.08 -2.76
N ILE A 159 -13.94 -6.97 -2.75
CA ILE A 159 -13.93 -6.00 -1.64
C ILE A 159 -14.70 -6.56 -0.44
N ALA A 160 -15.82 -7.25 -0.66
CA ALA A 160 -16.61 -7.86 0.42
C ALA A 160 -15.82 -8.94 1.21
N ASP A 161 -14.87 -9.62 0.54
CA ASP A 161 -13.97 -10.60 1.16
C ASP A 161 -12.88 -9.96 2.06
N LEU A 162 -12.68 -8.64 2.00
CA LEU A 162 -11.74 -7.95 2.87
C LEU A 162 -12.33 -7.82 4.29
N ALA A 163 -11.48 -7.98 5.30
CA ALA A 163 -11.86 -7.78 6.71
C ALA A 163 -11.99 -6.28 7.02
N ILE A 164 -13.04 -5.65 6.48
CA ILE A 164 -13.30 -4.21 6.56
C ILE A 164 -13.87 -3.83 7.92
N LYS A 165 -13.32 -2.78 8.52
CA LYS A 165 -13.78 -2.24 9.79
C LYS A 165 -15.11 -1.49 9.65
N GLU A 166 -15.95 -1.55 10.70
CA GLU A 166 -17.33 -1.02 10.69
C GLU A 166 -17.45 0.42 10.12
N PRO A 167 -16.57 1.41 10.49
CA PRO A 167 -16.70 2.78 9.99
C PRO A 167 -16.47 2.95 8.48
N TYR A 168 -16.03 1.88 7.78
CA TYR A 168 -15.69 1.89 6.36
C TYR A 168 -16.59 1.01 5.50
N LYS A 169 -17.53 0.24 6.08
CA LYS A 169 -18.43 -0.64 5.34
C LYS A 169 -19.28 0.08 4.29
N GLU A 170 -19.81 1.27 4.62
CA GLU A 170 -20.57 2.07 3.65
C GLU A 170 -19.68 2.66 2.54
N ILE A 171 -18.39 2.92 2.84
CA ILE A 171 -17.43 3.32 1.82
C ILE A 171 -17.11 2.14 0.90
N ALA A 172 -17.00 0.94 1.43
CA ALA A 172 -16.73 -0.27 0.67
C ALA A 172 -17.83 -0.54 -0.37
N LYS A 173 -19.11 -0.42 0.01
CA LYS A 173 -20.26 -0.55 -0.91
C LYS A 173 -20.22 0.45 -2.07
N ALA A 174 -19.58 1.59 -1.89
CA ALA A 174 -19.45 2.65 -2.88
C ALA A 174 -17.99 2.88 -3.32
N ALA A 175 -17.11 1.89 -3.17
CA ALA A 175 -15.68 2.04 -3.40
C ALA A 175 -15.36 2.47 -4.83
N ILE A 176 -15.98 1.86 -5.84
CA ILE A 176 -15.78 2.20 -7.24
C ILE A 176 -16.16 3.66 -7.54
N PRO A 177 -17.38 4.15 -7.29
CA PRO A 177 -17.71 5.54 -7.59
C PRO A 177 -16.89 6.54 -6.77
N ARG A 178 -16.59 6.26 -5.49
CA ARG A 178 -15.81 7.14 -4.64
C ARG A 178 -14.35 7.25 -5.08
N SER A 179 -13.70 6.14 -5.43
CA SER A 179 -12.34 6.15 -5.96
C SER A 179 -12.26 6.93 -7.28
N LYS A 180 -13.22 6.70 -8.20
CA LYS A 180 -13.30 7.44 -9.46
C LYS A 180 -13.53 8.94 -9.24
N GLU A 181 -14.36 9.33 -8.28
CA GLU A 181 -14.59 10.74 -7.93
C GLU A 181 -13.27 11.42 -7.54
N ILE A 182 -12.48 10.79 -6.66
CA ILE A 182 -11.18 11.31 -6.21
C ILE A 182 -10.21 11.43 -7.40
N LEU A 183 -10.07 10.36 -8.19
CA LEU A 183 -9.13 10.33 -9.30
C LEU A 183 -9.52 11.29 -10.44
N ARG A 184 -10.81 11.55 -10.67
CA ARG A 184 -11.29 12.53 -11.67
C ARG A 184 -11.13 13.97 -11.24
N ALA A 185 -10.91 14.23 -9.96
CA ALA A 185 -10.67 15.56 -9.41
C ALA A 185 -9.18 16.00 -9.51
N VAL A 186 -8.29 15.12 -9.99
CA VAL A 186 -6.87 15.39 -10.25
C VAL A 186 -6.68 16.15 -11.56
#